data_03f73ec8b6f462c96b144bc49c76e4cc
#
_entry.id   03f73ec8b6f462c96b144bc49c76e4cc
#
_cell.length_a   1.000
_cell.length_b   1.000
_cell.length_c   1.000
_cell.angle_alpha   90.00
_cell.angle_beta   90.00
_cell.angle_gamma   90.00
#
_symmetry.space_group_name_H-M   'P 1'
#
loop_
_entity.id
_entity.type
_entity.pdbx_description
1 polymer ?
#
loop_
_entity_poly.entity_id
_entity_poly.type
_entity_poly.pdbx_seq_one_letter_code
_entity_poly.pdbx_strand_id
1 'polypeptide(L)'
;MNSDVVIIGGGTAGMEAAGQLASAGYSVTLLEKEEEPGGHLNNWYHLFPDRRNGEEVIKYLNDKINKENITLLKGSRIDNVEKSKKKFIIKTSNGNEISAYALVVATGFDLFKSERKEEYGYGIYDNVITSSDLENKFRSGDMKMSNGKVPERIGIVHCVGSRDEKVGNLYCSKLCCVTAVKQAIEIRETLPESRVFCFYMDMRMGGALYEELYMESQEKYGVNYIRGKVSEVGVSINNSLVVKVEDTLAGRPLKMELDMLVLMAGMEISEGSKKLGKSLGLKTGENRFLQSRDNHFGSNLSNIDGVFYAGTCTAPMNITETISHARAAVSEVMDYLKDGRK
;
A
#
# COMPACT_ATOMS: atom_id res chain seq x y z
N MET A 1 2.76 28.82 11.75
CA MET A 1 1.64 28.78 10.80
C MET A 1 0.37 28.38 11.52
N ASN A 2 -0.80 28.85 11.11
CA ASN A 2 -2.10 28.47 11.69
C ASN A 2 -2.98 27.87 10.59
N SER A 3 -3.56 26.72 10.87
CA SER A 3 -4.50 26.04 9.98
C SER A 3 -5.72 25.54 10.78
N ASP A 4 -6.83 25.30 10.12
CA ASP A 4 -7.95 24.61 10.77
C ASP A 4 -7.60 23.13 10.98
N VAL A 5 -6.99 22.53 9.96
CA VAL A 5 -6.63 21.10 9.92
C VAL A 5 -5.20 20.92 9.42
N VAL A 6 -4.46 20.03 10.09
CA VAL A 6 -3.21 19.49 9.56
C VAL A 6 -3.43 18.04 9.14
N ILE A 7 -3.03 17.71 7.92
CA ILE A 7 -3.07 16.36 7.37
C ILE A 7 -1.64 15.84 7.28
N ILE A 8 -1.39 14.67 7.85
CA ILE A 8 -0.08 14.05 7.95
C ILE A 8 0.01 12.90 6.95
N GLY A 9 0.73 13.12 5.85
CA GLY A 9 0.90 12.22 4.72
C GLY A 9 0.16 12.69 3.47
N GLY A 10 0.92 12.99 2.42
CA GLY A 10 0.44 13.44 1.10
C GLY A 10 0.18 12.30 0.12
N GLY A 11 -0.16 11.08 0.61
CA GLY A 11 -0.62 9.99 -0.24
C GLY A 11 -2.08 10.17 -0.67
N THR A 12 -2.64 9.16 -1.34
CA THR A 12 -4.00 9.16 -1.89
C THR A 12 -5.06 9.65 -0.88
N ALA A 13 -5.02 9.15 0.38
CA ALA A 13 -5.98 9.54 1.41
C ALA A 13 -5.82 11.01 1.83
N GLY A 14 -4.56 11.43 2.06
CA GLY A 14 -4.28 12.80 2.51
C GLY A 14 -4.62 13.84 1.45
N MET A 15 -4.29 13.58 0.19
CA MET A 15 -4.64 14.48 -0.92
C MET A 15 -6.16 14.59 -1.12
N GLU A 16 -6.89 13.47 -1.06
CA GLU A 16 -8.35 13.48 -1.15
C GLU A 16 -8.97 14.27 0.02
N ALA A 17 -8.53 14.01 1.26
CA ALA A 17 -9.01 14.69 2.44
C ALA A 17 -8.70 16.21 2.39
N ALA A 18 -7.48 16.58 1.99
CA ALA A 18 -7.09 17.98 1.84
C ALA A 18 -7.97 18.73 0.84
N GLY A 19 -8.16 18.14 -0.34
CA GLY A 19 -8.99 18.71 -1.39
C GLY A 19 -10.44 18.88 -0.99
N GLN A 20 -11.04 17.94 -0.24
CA GLN A 20 -12.41 18.00 0.25
C GLN A 20 -12.57 19.06 1.35
N LEU A 21 -11.69 19.08 2.35
CA LEU A 21 -11.72 20.08 3.42
C LEU A 21 -11.55 21.49 2.88
N ALA A 22 -10.61 21.68 1.95
CA ALA A 22 -10.41 22.98 1.30
C ALA A 22 -11.62 23.41 0.48
N SER A 23 -12.31 22.49 -0.21
CA SER A 23 -13.56 22.78 -0.92
C SER A 23 -14.69 23.19 0.03
N ALA A 24 -14.66 22.71 1.27
CA ALA A 24 -15.60 23.10 2.34
C ALA A 24 -15.22 24.41 3.06
N GLY A 25 -14.15 25.08 2.60
CA GLY A 25 -13.73 26.40 3.11
C GLY A 25 -12.77 26.36 4.30
N TYR A 26 -12.23 25.19 4.67
CA TYR A 26 -11.24 25.09 5.75
C TYR A 26 -9.84 25.39 5.23
N SER A 27 -9.00 26.00 6.09
CA SER A 27 -7.56 26.14 5.83
C SER A 27 -6.84 24.83 6.20
N VAL A 28 -6.07 24.28 5.28
CA VAL A 28 -5.43 22.98 5.41
C VAL A 28 -3.92 23.10 5.23
N THR A 29 -3.16 22.51 6.15
CA THR A 29 -1.74 22.20 5.89
C THR A 29 -1.59 20.72 5.63
N LEU A 30 -1.09 20.36 4.44
CA LEU A 30 -0.77 18.99 4.04
C LEU A 30 0.74 18.77 4.16
N LEU A 31 1.14 17.86 5.05
CA LEU A 31 2.54 17.48 5.26
C LEU A 31 2.87 16.24 4.45
N GLU A 32 3.93 16.30 3.63
CA GLU A 32 4.47 15.16 2.91
C GLU A 32 5.99 15.02 3.18
N LYS A 33 6.43 13.81 3.50
CA LYS A 33 7.82 13.50 3.82
C LYS A 33 8.73 13.42 2.59
N GLU A 34 8.15 13.11 1.44
CA GLU A 34 8.84 13.03 0.16
C GLU A 34 8.75 14.37 -0.59
N GLU A 35 9.53 14.50 -1.67
CA GLU A 35 9.53 15.70 -2.50
C GLU A 35 8.27 15.85 -3.35
N GLU A 36 7.56 14.75 -3.61
CA GLU A 36 6.30 14.76 -4.36
C GLU A 36 5.19 14.02 -3.62
N PRO A 37 3.96 14.60 -3.58
CA PRO A 37 2.80 13.91 -3.04
C PRO A 37 2.36 12.77 -3.97
N GLY A 38 1.50 11.86 -3.46
CA GLY A 38 0.97 10.71 -4.18
C GLY A 38 1.24 9.39 -3.46
N GLY A 39 2.30 9.33 -2.63
CA GLY A 39 2.67 8.15 -1.88
C GLY A 39 2.95 6.95 -2.79
N HIS A 40 2.49 5.76 -2.39
CA HIS A 40 2.70 4.53 -3.18
C HIS A 40 2.10 4.57 -4.60
N LEU A 41 1.05 5.38 -4.81
CA LEU A 41 0.42 5.50 -6.12
C LEU A 41 1.39 6.02 -7.20
N ASN A 42 2.40 6.79 -6.82
CA ASN A 42 3.48 7.24 -7.74
C ASN A 42 4.27 6.08 -8.36
N ASN A 43 4.24 4.89 -7.74
CA ASN A 43 4.99 3.71 -8.17
C ASN A 43 4.13 2.66 -8.89
N TRP A 44 2.79 2.80 -8.87
CA TRP A 44 1.90 1.85 -9.52
C TRP A 44 1.73 2.19 -11.00
N TYR A 45 1.87 1.18 -11.88
CA TYR A 45 1.66 1.31 -13.31
C TYR A 45 0.17 1.35 -13.64
N HIS A 46 -0.52 0.24 -13.40
CA HIS A 46 -1.95 0.13 -13.56
C HIS A 46 -2.66 -0.27 -12.26
N LEU A 47 -3.89 0.15 -12.12
CA LEU A 47 -4.77 -0.16 -10.99
C LEU A 47 -5.78 -1.23 -11.39
N PHE A 48 -6.20 -2.06 -10.44
CA PHE A 48 -7.26 -3.04 -10.66
C PHE A 48 -8.63 -2.46 -10.28
N PRO A 49 -9.77 -3.00 -10.82
CA PRO A 49 -9.84 -4.18 -11.72
C PRO A 49 -9.64 -3.85 -13.19
N ASP A 50 -9.88 -2.62 -13.62
CA ASP A 50 -9.99 -2.17 -15.01
C ASP A 50 -8.65 -1.79 -15.65
N ARG A 51 -7.55 -1.97 -14.94
CA ARG A 51 -6.19 -1.62 -15.36
C ARG A 51 -6.02 -0.15 -15.75
N ARG A 52 -6.74 0.72 -15.05
CA ARG A 52 -6.59 2.17 -15.19
C ARG A 52 -5.15 2.61 -14.89
N ASN A 53 -4.61 3.52 -15.68
CA ASN A 53 -3.28 4.08 -15.44
C ASN A 53 -3.25 4.85 -14.10
N GLY A 54 -2.26 4.55 -13.25
CA GLY A 54 -2.07 5.21 -11.96
C GLY A 54 -1.86 6.72 -12.07
N GLU A 55 -1.24 7.19 -13.16
CA GLU A 55 -1.00 8.61 -13.42
C GLU A 55 -2.29 9.43 -13.57
N GLU A 56 -3.37 8.84 -14.08
CA GLU A 56 -4.67 9.52 -14.17
C GLU A 56 -5.21 9.87 -12.79
N VAL A 57 -5.08 8.95 -11.84
CA VAL A 57 -5.53 9.16 -10.45
C VAL A 57 -4.62 10.15 -9.73
N ILE A 58 -3.31 10.11 -9.97
CA ILE A 58 -2.36 11.11 -9.46
C ILE A 58 -2.74 12.51 -9.96
N LYS A 59 -3.00 12.66 -11.25
CA LYS A 59 -3.42 13.94 -11.84
C LYS A 59 -4.70 14.46 -11.18
N TYR A 60 -5.72 13.61 -11.06
CA TYR A 60 -6.96 13.97 -10.38
C TYR A 60 -6.73 14.47 -8.94
N LEU A 61 -5.85 13.81 -8.18
CA LEU A 61 -5.55 14.20 -6.80
C LEU A 61 -4.74 15.49 -6.74
N ASN A 62 -3.78 15.70 -7.66
CA ASN A 62 -3.00 16.92 -7.74
C ASN A 62 -3.90 18.14 -8.07
N ASP A 63 -4.84 17.98 -9.00
CA ASP A 63 -5.81 19.02 -9.32
C ASP A 63 -6.69 19.40 -8.10
N LYS A 64 -7.01 18.41 -7.27
CA LYS A 64 -7.78 18.64 -6.03
C LYS A 64 -7.04 19.44 -4.95
N ILE A 65 -5.74 19.24 -4.81
CA ILE A 65 -4.95 19.94 -3.81
C ILE A 65 -4.37 21.28 -4.29
N ASN A 66 -4.52 21.60 -5.56
CA ASN A 66 -4.11 22.88 -6.14
C ASN A 66 -5.14 23.98 -5.81
N LYS A 67 -5.16 24.44 -4.55
CA LYS A 67 -6.10 25.42 -4.00
C LYS A 67 -5.39 26.40 -3.07
N GLU A 68 -5.82 27.66 -3.07
CA GLU A 68 -5.22 28.74 -2.29
C GLU A 68 -5.25 28.51 -0.77
N ASN A 69 -6.26 27.78 -0.27
CA ASN A 69 -6.40 27.46 1.16
C ASN A 69 -5.73 26.15 1.57
N ILE A 70 -4.89 25.56 0.69
CA ILE A 70 -4.03 24.42 1.01
C ILE A 70 -2.57 24.88 1.02
N THR A 71 -1.90 24.69 2.15
CA THR A 71 -0.44 24.81 2.25
C THR A 71 0.17 23.43 2.18
N LEU A 72 0.82 23.10 1.06
CA LEU A 72 1.57 21.85 0.89
C LEU A 72 3.01 22.04 1.34
N LEU A 73 3.44 21.29 2.36
CA LEU A 73 4.81 21.24 2.85
C LEU A 73 5.45 19.90 2.47
N LYS A 74 6.25 19.91 1.43
CA LYS A 74 7.02 18.77 0.92
C LYS A 74 8.33 18.60 1.69
N GLY A 75 8.95 17.41 1.62
CA GLY A 75 10.19 17.08 2.33
C GLY A 75 10.07 17.23 3.86
N SER A 76 8.84 17.28 4.40
CA SER A 76 8.56 17.66 5.77
C SER A 76 8.12 16.46 6.60
N ARG A 77 8.98 16.01 7.51
CA ARG A 77 8.67 14.95 8.48
C ARG A 77 8.23 15.58 9.80
N ILE A 78 7.40 14.88 10.54
CA ILE A 78 7.02 15.30 11.89
C ILE A 78 8.11 14.88 12.86
N ASP A 79 8.56 15.84 13.66
CA ASP A 79 9.46 15.60 14.79
C ASP A 79 8.68 15.42 16.08
N ASN A 80 7.72 16.33 16.34
CA ASN A 80 6.91 16.28 17.54
C ASN A 80 5.48 16.78 17.29
N VAL A 81 4.52 16.24 18.04
CA VAL A 81 3.14 16.73 18.10
C VAL A 81 2.71 16.78 19.56
N GLU A 82 2.21 17.94 19.97
CA GLU A 82 1.71 18.17 21.31
C GLU A 82 0.27 18.68 21.26
N LYS A 83 -0.59 18.20 22.16
CA LYS A 83 -1.93 18.75 22.34
C LYS A 83 -1.90 19.83 23.43
N SER A 84 -2.20 21.04 23.06
CA SER A 84 -2.28 22.20 23.97
C SER A 84 -3.69 22.79 23.98
N LYS A 85 -4.43 22.56 25.08
CA LYS A 85 -5.84 22.96 25.21
C LYS A 85 -6.71 22.42 24.06
N LYS A 86 -7.20 23.29 23.19
CA LYS A 86 -8.06 22.97 22.03
C LYS A 86 -7.27 22.80 20.72
N LYS A 87 -5.94 22.93 20.72
CA LYS A 87 -5.11 22.91 19.52
C LYS A 87 -4.00 21.86 19.61
N PHE A 88 -3.54 21.43 18.46
CA PHE A 88 -2.33 20.66 18.30
C PHE A 88 -1.21 21.59 17.83
N ILE A 89 -0.02 21.43 18.38
CA ILE A 89 1.21 22.09 17.95
C ILE A 89 2.10 21.04 17.32
N ILE A 90 2.38 21.20 16.04
CA ILE A 90 3.17 20.26 15.23
C ILE A 90 4.49 20.92 14.89
N LYS A 91 5.60 20.24 15.21
CA LYS A 91 6.95 20.64 14.82
C LYS A 91 7.45 19.69 13.74
N THR A 92 8.01 20.24 12.68
CA THR A 92 8.55 19.48 11.55
C THR A 92 10.06 19.53 11.50
N SER A 93 10.68 18.55 10.84
CA SER A 93 12.13 18.44 10.61
C SER A 93 12.73 19.67 9.94
N ASN A 94 11.94 20.42 9.19
CA ASN A 94 12.35 21.65 8.49
C ASN A 94 12.19 22.89 9.37
N GLY A 95 11.95 22.73 10.69
CA GLY A 95 11.83 23.83 11.65
C GLY A 95 10.49 24.57 11.60
N ASN A 96 9.50 24.11 10.83
CA ASN A 96 8.17 24.72 10.85
C ASN A 96 7.43 24.35 12.13
N GLU A 97 6.74 25.32 12.72
CA GLU A 97 5.79 25.12 13.79
C GLU A 97 4.37 25.47 13.28
N ILE A 98 3.44 24.53 13.39
CA ILE A 98 2.10 24.61 12.85
C ILE A 98 1.11 24.37 14.00
N SER A 99 0.09 25.21 14.10
CA SER A 99 -0.99 25.04 15.06
C SER A 99 -2.30 24.72 14.32
N ALA A 100 -3.03 23.71 14.77
CA ALA A 100 -4.30 23.29 14.17
C ALA A 100 -5.31 22.84 15.23
N TYR A 101 -6.60 22.89 14.89
CA TYR A 101 -7.67 22.37 15.74
C TYR A 101 -7.90 20.86 15.57
N ALA A 102 -7.61 20.34 14.39
CA ALA A 102 -7.75 18.92 14.07
C ALA A 102 -6.53 18.36 13.33
N LEU A 103 -6.25 17.08 13.55
CA LEU A 103 -5.23 16.31 12.84
C LEU A 103 -5.88 15.16 12.07
N VAL A 104 -5.48 14.98 10.81
CA VAL A 104 -5.82 13.79 10.03
C VAL A 104 -4.54 12.99 9.80
N VAL A 105 -4.49 11.78 10.31
CA VAL A 105 -3.39 10.84 10.13
C VAL A 105 -3.66 10.04 8.84
N ALA A 106 -2.91 10.34 7.80
CA ALA A 106 -2.98 9.71 6.47
C ALA A 106 -1.62 9.12 6.05
N THR A 107 -0.87 8.61 7.02
CA THR A 107 0.52 8.15 6.90
C THR A 107 0.70 6.85 6.13
N GLY A 108 -0.39 6.22 5.70
CA GLY A 108 -0.37 5.05 4.83
C GLY A 108 0.25 3.79 5.49
N PHE A 109 0.93 3.01 4.67
CA PHE A 109 1.58 1.75 5.02
C PHE A 109 2.99 1.70 4.44
N ASP A 110 3.80 0.77 4.93
CA ASP A 110 5.05 0.37 4.30
C ASP A 110 4.90 -1.04 3.72
N LEU A 111 5.58 -1.34 2.62
CA LEU A 111 5.67 -2.71 2.12
C LEU A 111 6.56 -3.54 3.05
N PHE A 112 6.17 -4.79 3.25
CA PHE A 112 6.97 -5.74 3.99
C PHE A 112 8.36 -5.87 3.36
N LYS A 113 9.41 -5.77 4.18
CA LYS A 113 10.80 -5.93 3.74
C LYS A 113 11.07 -7.41 3.43
N SER A 114 11.12 -7.74 2.14
CA SER A 114 11.20 -9.13 1.66
C SER A 114 12.52 -9.81 2.04
N GLU A 115 13.57 -9.07 2.38
CA GLU A 115 14.84 -9.56 2.92
C GLU A 115 14.66 -10.34 4.24
N ARG A 116 13.60 -10.04 5.01
CA ARG A 116 13.25 -10.76 6.25
C ARG A 116 12.76 -12.19 6.00
N LYS A 117 12.55 -12.58 4.73
CA LYS A 117 12.17 -13.91 4.28
C LYS A 117 13.32 -14.49 3.45
N GLU A 118 14.42 -14.80 4.13
CA GLU A 118 15.66 -15.30 3.52
C GLU A 118 15.44 -16.52 2.64
N GLU A 119 14.44 -17.37 2.99
CA GLU A 119 14.06 -18.54 2.21
C GLU A 119 13.61 -18.25 0.78
N TYR A 120 13.26 -17.00 0.46
CA TYR A 120 12.87 -16.58 -0.90
C TYR A 120 14.02 -15.95 -1.69
N GLY A 121 15.14 -15.61 -1.05
CA GLY A 121 16.37 -15.15 -1.70
C GLY A 121 16.32 -13.74 -2.28
N TYR A 122 15.38 -12.87 -1.84
CA TYR A 122 15.38 -11.47 -2.25
C TYR A 122 16.63 -10.75 -1.72
N GLY A 123 17.31 -9.99 -2.59
CA GLY A 123 18.61 -9.37 -2.28
C GLY A 123 19.81 -10.34 -2.32
N ILE A 124 19.55 -11.64 -2.55
CA ILE A 124 20.59 -12.68 -2.71
C ILE A 124 20.66 -13.14 -4.18
N TYR A 125 19.51 -13.37 -4.80
CA TYR A 125 19.40 -13.81 -6.20
C TYR A 125 18.87 -12.68 -7.07
N ASP A 126 19.59 -12.29 -8.11
CA ASP A 126 19.30 -11.12 -8.96
C ASP A 126 17.89 -11.10 -9.56
N ASN A 127 17.33 -12.27 -9.87
CA ASN A 127 16.04 -12.40 -10.53
C ASN A 127 14.87 -12.67 -9.56
N VAL A 128 15.11 -12.53 -8.25
CA VAL A 128 14.05 -12.46 -7.24
C VAL A 128 13.75 -11.00 -6.97
N ILE A 129 12.56 -10.56 -7.35
CA ILE A 129 12.11 -9.17 -7.27
C ILE A 129 10.83 -9.07 -6.46
N THR A 130 10.47 -7.88 -6.01
CA THR A 130 9.17 -7.62 -5.38
C THR A 130 8.10 -7.23 -6.40
N SER A 131 6.82 -7.25 -5.98
CA SER A 131 5.73 -6.69 -6.77
C SER A 131 5.93 -5.20 -7.11
N SER A 132 6.58 -4.45 -6.24
CA SER A 132 6.92 -3.04 -6.50
C SER A 132 8.02 -2.89 -7.55
N ASP A 133 9.05 -3.77 -7.53
CA ASP A 133 10.09 -3.78 -8.55
C ASP A 133 9.50 -4.12 -9.93
N LEU A 134 8.53 -5.04 -9.96
CA LEU A 134 7.82 -5.40 -11.20
C LEU A 134 7.00 -4.22 -11.76
N GLU A 135 6.32 -3.42 -10.92
CA GLU A 135 5.65 -2.18 -11.37
C GLU A 135 6.63 -1.20 -12.02
N ASN A 136 7.85 -1.07 -11.47
CA ASN A 136 8.88 -0.24 -12.08
C ASN A 136 9.34 -0.79 -13.44
N LYS A 137 9.42 -2.13 -13.59
CA LYS A 137 9.72 -2.77 -14.88
C LYS A 137 8.63 -2.49 -15.93
N PHE A 138 7.36 -2.56 -15.56
CA PHE A 138 6.26 -2.19 -16.47
C PHE A 138 6.34 -0.73 -16.90
N ARG A 139 6.59 0.19 -15.97
CA ARG A 139 6.71 1.62 -16.27
C ARG A 139 7.89 1.95 -17.18
N SER A 140 9.02 1.27 -17.00
CA SER A 140 10.22 1.46 -17.83
C SER A 140 10.14 0.72 -19.18
N GLY A 141 9.23 -0.26 -19.30
CA GLY A 141 9.18 -1.18 -20.44
C GLY A 141 10.33 -2.18 -20.49
N ASP A 142 11.20 -2.24 -19.47
CA ASP A 142 12.33 -3.16 -19.40
C ASP A 142 12.02 -4.39 -18.56
N MET A 143 11.53 -5.43 -19.21
CA MET A 143 11.22 -6.72 -18.58
C MET A 143 12.40 -7.70 -18.55
N LYS A 144 13.59 -7.27 -18.94
CA LYS A 144 14.77 -8.15 -18.97
C LYS A 144 15.25 -8.50 -17.56
N MET A 145 15.86 -9.68 -17.47
CA MET A 145 16.60 -10.14 -16.30
C MET A 145 17.97 -9.44 -16.19
N SER A 146 18.69 -9.63 -15.09
CA SER A 146 20.04 -9.09 -14.86
C SER A 146 21.06 -9.47 -15.95
N ASN A 147 20.88 -10.64 -16.59
CA ASN A 147 21.71 -11.14 -17.68
C ASN A 147 21.30 -10.61 -19.07
N GLY A 148 20.34 -9.69 -19.16
CA GLY A 148 19.83 -9.11 -20.40
C GLY A 148 18.84 -9.95 -21.19
N LYS A 149 18.53 -11.18 -20.75
CA LYS A 149 17.54 -12.06 -21.41
C LYS A 149 16.12 -11.75 -20.94
N VAL A 150 15.15 -12.05 -21.80
CA VAL A 150 13.73 -12.00 -21.44
C VAL A 150 13.36 -13.27 -20.67
N PRO A 151 12.66 -13.20 -19.53
CA PRO A 151 12.25 -14.37 -18.78
C PRO A 151 11.13 -15.13 -19.50
N GLU A 152 11.26 -16.46 -19.60
CA GLU A 152 10.26 -17.35 -20.19
C GLU A 152 9.34 -17.98 -19.13
N ARG A 153 9.85 -18.19 -17.91
CA ARG A 153 9.13 -18.84 -16.81
C ARG A 153 9.17 -17.93 -15.58
N ILE A 154 8.04 -17.36 -15.23
CA ILE A 154 7.92 -16.35 -14.16
C ILE A 154 7.01 -16.89 -13.06
N GLY A 155 7.52 -16.90 -11.83
CA GLY A 155 6.73 -17.26 -10.64
C GLY A 155 6.27 -16.02 -9.89
N ILE A 156 5.08 -16.07 -9.28
CA ILE A 156 4.56 -15.04 -8.39
C ILE A 156 4.19 -15.71 -7.06
N VAL A 157 4.86 -15.31 -5.97
CA VAL A 157 4.60 -15.84 -4.61
C VAL A 157 3.68 -14.90 -3.86
N HIS A 158 2.49 -15.38 -3.50
CA HIS A 158 1.52 -14.61 -2.73
C HIS A 158 1.87 -14.52 -1.24
N CYS A 159 1.35 -13.50 -0.56
CA CYS A 159 1.37 -13.36 0.90
C CYS A 159 2.79 -13.32 1.53
N VAL A 160 3.78 -12.74 0.87
CA VAL A 160 5.12 -12.58 1.45
C VAL A 160 5.07 -11.58 2.60
N GLY A 161 5.33 -12.04 3.83
CA GLY A 161 5.22 -11.23 5.04
C GLY A 161 3.79 -10.94 5.52
N SER A 162 2.78 -11.66 4.99
CA SER A 162 1.39 -11.65 5.46
C SER A 162 0.93 -13.07 5.73
N ARG A 163 0.02 -13.26 6.71
CA ARG A 163 -0.45 -14.60 7.15
C ARG A 163 0.75 -15.49 7.50
N ASP A 164 1.73 -14.91 8.17
CA ASP A 164 3.03 -15.54 8.43
C ASP A 164 3.43 -15.35 9.90
N GLU A 165 3.39 -16.47 10.65
CA GLU A 165 3.73 -16.50 12.07
C GLU A 165 5.20 -16.18 12.33
N LYS A 166 6.11 -16.60 11.43
CA LYS A 166 7.56 -16.39 11.59
C LYS A 166 7.94 -14.91 11.69
N VAL A 167 7.17 -14.03 11.02
CA VAL A 167 7.38 -12.57 11.08
C VAL A 167 6.34 -11.87 11.94
N GLY A 168 5.41 -12.63 12.54
CA GLY A 168 4.37 -12.16 13.44
C GLY A 168 3.25 -11.37 12.76
N ASN A 169 3.07 -11.47 11.45
CA ASN A 169 2.00 -10.83 10.68
C ASN A 169 0.91 -11.86 10.37
N LEU A 170 -0.02 -12.09 11.32
CA LEU A 170 -1.07 -13.08 11.16
C LEU A 170 -2.20 -12.63 10.22
N TYR A 171 -2.35 -11.33 10.03
CA TYR A 171 -3.38 -10.73 9.20
C TYR A 171 -3.10 -10.92 7.70
N CYS A 172 -4.16 -10.80 6.90
CA CYS A 172 -4.10 -10.74 5.44
C CYS A 172 -3.92 -9.28 4.98
N SER A 173 -2.98 -9.03 4.07
CA SER A 173 -2.84 -7.71 3.42
C SER A 173 -3.93 -7.42 2.36
N LYS A 174 -4.94 -8.28 2.23
CA LYS A 174 -6.14 -8.12 1.41
C LYS A 174 -5.89 -8.04 -0.10
N LEU A 175 -4.83 -7.35 -0.54
CA LEU A 175 -4.62 -6.98 -1.94
C LEU A 175 -3.62 -7.87 -2.69
N CYS A 176 -2.87 -8.75 -2.01
CA CYS A 176 -1.85 -9.58 -2.67
C CYS A 176 -2.42 -10.41 -3.83
N CYS A 177 -3.61 -11.01 -3.65
CA CYS A 177 -4.23 -11.87 -4.67
C CYS A 177 -4.61 -11.07 -5.92
N VAL A 178 -5.37 -9.98 -5.76
CA VAL A 178 -5.80 -9.18 -6.91
C VAL A 178 -4.62 -8.49 -7.61
N THR A 179 -3.62 -8.03 -6.85
CA THR A 179 -2.39 -7.45 -7.43
C THR A 179 -1.60 -8.50 -8.22
N ALA A 180 -1.46 -9.73 -7.68
CA ALA A 180 -0.78 -10.82 -8.37
C ALA A 180 -1.49 -11.21 -9.68
N VAL A 181 -2.82 -11.30 -9.65
CA VAL A 181 -3.63 -11.57 -10.85
C VAL A 181 -3.46 -10.47 -11.89
N LYS A 182 -3.56 -9.19 -11.49
CA LYS A 182 -3.31 -8.04 -12.38
C LYS A 182 -1.93 -8.10 -13.01
N GLN A 183 -0.88 -8.27 -12.20
CA GLN A 183 0.50 -8.34 -12.67
C GLN A 183 0.76 -9.56 -13.56
N ALA A 184 0.13 -10.71 -13.28
CA ALA A 184 0.23 -11.89 -14.14
C ALA A 184 -0.35 -11.64 -15.53
N ILE A 185 -1.47 -10.93 -15.63
CA ILE A 185 -2.06 -10.49 -16.90
C ILE A 185 -1.09 -9.55 -17.63
N GLU A 186 -0.57 -8.54 -16.95
CA GLU A 186 0.36 -7.55 -17.53
C GLU A 186 1.66 -8.19 -18.02
N ILE A 187 2.19 -9.19 -17.30
CA ILE A 187 3.32 -10.00 -17.79
C ILE A 187 2.94 -10.68 -19.10
N ARG A 188 1.78 -11.32 -19.18
CA ARG A 188 1.34 -12.05 -20.38
C ARG A 188 1.02 -11.12 -21.55
N GLU A 189 0.56 -9.90 -21.30
CA GLU A 189 0.39 -8.87 -22.33
C GLU A 189 1.73 -8.36 -22.88
N THR A 190 2.72 -8.14 -21.98
CA THR A 190 4.04 -7.63 -22.35
C THR A 190 4.94 -8.72 -22.94
N LEU A 191 4.84 -9.94 -22.42
CA LEU A 191 5.65 -11.11 -22.79
C LEU A 191 4.73 -12.30 -23.17
N PRO A 192 4.13 -12.31 -24.36
CA PRO A 192 3.15 -13.32 -24.77
C PRO A 192 3.67 -14.76 -24.75
N GLU A 193 4.96 -14.97 -24.95
CA GLU A 193 5.59 -16.30 -24.96
C GLU A 193 5.95 -16.81 -23.56
N SER A 194 5.92 -15.94 -22.53
CA SER A 194 6.25 -16.35 -21.18
C SER A 194 5.16 -17.20 -20.53
N ARG A 195 5.53 -18.03 -19.57
CA ARG A 195 4.61 -18.84 -18.76
C ARG A 195 4.61 -18.31 -17.33
N VAL A 196 3.44 -17.97 -16.80
CA VAL A 196 3.28 -17.40 -15.45
C VAL A 196 2.67 -18.43 -14.50
N PHE A 197 3.25 -18.55 -13.31
CA PHE A 197 2.85 -19.46 -12.24
C PHE A 197 2.63 -18.67 -10.95
N CYS A 198 1.41 -18.69 -10.42
CA CYS A 198 1.06 -18.07 -9.14
C CYS A 198 1.04 -19.14 -8.03
N PHE A 199 1.86 -18.96 -7.00
CA PHE A 199 1.88 -19.81 -5.80
C PHE A 199 1.07 -19.15 -4.70
N TYR A 200 -0.03 -19.78 -4.27
CA TYR A 200 -0.98 -19.16 -3.35
C TYR A 200 -1.48 -20.15 -2.29
N MET A 201 -1.86 -19.64 -1.12
CA MET A 201 -2.49 -20.45 -0.05
C MET A 201 -4.00 -20.54 -0.25
N ASP A 202 -4.66 -19.37 -0.34
CA ASP A 202 -6.08 -19.20 -0.65
C ASP A 202 -6.22 -18.00 -1.58
N MET A 203 -7.10 -18.10 -2.58
CA MET A 203 -7.44 -16.99 -3.45
C MET A 203 -8.52 -16.13 -2.79
N ARG A 204 -8.22 -14.85 -2.56
CA ARG A 204 -9.12 -13.89 -1.92
C ARG A 204 -9.39 -12.73 -2.87
N MET A 205 -10.46 -12.84 -3.63
CA MET A 205 -10.86 -11.90 -4.67
C MET A 205 -12.13 -11.13 -4.26
N GLY A 206 -12.17 -10.66 -3.00
CA GLY A 206 -13.34 -9.96 -2.43
C GLY A 206 -13.45 -8.50 -2.89
N GLY A 207 -13.91 -8.27 -4.10
CA GLY A 207 -14.16 -6.94 -4.67
C GLY A 207 -14.93 -7.03 -5.96
N ALA A 208 -15.60 -5.96 -6.38
CA ALA A 208 -16.32 -5.91 -7.65
C ALA A 208 -15.35 -6.13 -8.82
N LEU A 209 -15.70 -7.02 -9.74
CA LEU A 209 -14.94 -7.41 -10.92
C LEU A 209 -13.58 -8.10 -10.65
N TYR A 210 -13.29 -8.49 -9.40
CA TYR A 210 -12.03 -9.18 -9.10
C TYR A 210 -12.07 -10.65 -9.49
N GLU A 211 -13.24 -11.30 -9.34
CA GLU A 211 -13.44 -12.69 -9.77
C GLU A 211 -13.33 -12.79 -11.29
N GLU A 212 -13.94 -11.86 -12.02
CA GLU A 212 -13.86 -11.75 -13.47
C GLU A 212 -12.42 -11.57 -13.95
N LEU A 213 -11.64 -10.72 -13.25
CA LEU A 213 -10.22 -10.52 -13.54
C LEU A 213 -9.42 -11.82 -13.33
N TYR A 214 -9.77 -12.60 -12.29
CA TYR A 214 -9.14 -13.89 -12.02
C TYR A 214 -9.48 -14.91 -13.09
N MET A 215 -10.74 -15.00 -13.52
CA MET A 215 -11.18 -15.87 -14.62
C MET A 215 -10.47 -15.48 -15.93
N GLU A 216 -10.46 -14.18 -16.27
CA GLU A 216 -9.76 -13.67 -17.46
C GLU A 216 -8.28 -14.07 -17.46
N SER A 217 -7.60 -14.02 -16.31
CA SER A 217 -6.19 -14.41 -16.19
C SER A 217 -5.94 -15.88 -16.56
N GLN A 218 -6.89 -16.76 -16.26
CA GLN A 218 -6.80 -18.19 -16.57
C GLN A 218 -7.19 -18.49 -18.03
N GLU A 219 -8.38 -18.03 -18.44
CA GLU A 219 -9.00 -18.39 -19.70
C GLU A 219 -8.31 -17.71 -20.90
N LYS A 220 -8.01 -16.43 -20.78
CA LYS A 220 -7.44 -15.65 -21.88
C LYS A 220 -5.91 -15.62 -21.84
N TYR A 221 -5.32 -15.50 -20.65
CA TYR A 221 -3.88 -15.33 -20.50
C TYR A 221 -3.13 -16.61 -20.11
N GLY A 222 -3.83 -17.68 -19.78
CA GLY A 222 -3.23 -18.98 -19.48
C GLY A 222 -2.33 -18.96 -18.23
N VAL A 223 -2.66 -18.13 -17.23
CA VAL A 223 -1.93 -18.09 -15.96
C VAL A 223 -2.17 -19.37 -15.17
N ASN A 224 -1.10 -19.98 -14.67
CA ASN A 224 -1.17 -21.22 -13.91
C ASN A 224 -1.20 -20.93 -12.42
N TYR A 225 -2.14 -21.53 -11.70
CA TYR A 225 -2.31 -21.38 -10.28
C TYR A 225 -1.98 -22.66 -9.52
N ILE A 226 -0.96 -22.60 -8.64
CA ILE A 226 -0.50 -23.73 -7.84
C ILE A 226 -0.82 -23.41 -6.38
N ARG A 227 -1.74 -24.20 -5.80
CA ARG A 227 -2.12 -24.03 -4.39
C ARG A 227 -1.07 -24.64 -3.48
N GLY A 228 -0.25 -23.77 -2.88
CA GLY A 228 0.81 -24.17 -1.96
C GLY A 228 1.65 -23.00 -1.52
N LYS A 229 2.25 -23.12 -0.35
CA LYS A 229 3.22 -22.15 0.15
C LYS A 229 4.61 -22.57 -0.33
N VAL A 230 5.30 -21.65 -0.99
CA VAL A 230 6.72 -21.86 -1.34
C VAL A 230 7.52 -22.03 -0.05
N SER A 231 8.27 -23.11 0.04
CA SER A 231 9.07 -23.42 1.24
C SER A 231 10.48 -22.84 1.15
N GLU A 232 11.06 -22.89 -0.04
CA GLU A 232 12.40 -22.34 -0.26
C GLU A 232 12.63 -22.06 -1.74
N VAL A 233 13.57 -21.14 -2.01
CA VAL A 233 14.10 -20.82 -3.33
C VAL A 233 15.61 -21.03 -3.31
N GLY A 234 16.13 -21.72 -4.30
CA GLY A 234 17.56 -21.93 -4.51
C GLY A 234 17.94 -21.60 -5.94
N VAL A 235 19.18 -21.86 -6.31
CA VAL A 235 19.71 -21.66 -7.66
C VAL A 235 20.24 -22.98 -8.21
N SER A 236 19.95 -23.27 -9.48
CA SER A 236 20.51 -24.40 -10.20
C SER A 236 21.93 -24.12 -10.71
N ILE A 237 22.60 -25.14 -11.20
CA ILE A 237 23.95 -25.02 -11.83
C ILE A 237 23.93 -24.00 -12.99
N ASN A 238 22.78 -23.85 -13.66
CA ASN A 238 22.59 -22.94 -14.80
C ASN A 238 22.12 -21.54 -14.39
N ASN A 239 22.18 -21.19 -13.10
CA ASN A 239 21.68 -19.94 -12.54
C ASN A 239 20.17 -19.70 -12.68
N SER A 240 19.37 -20.72 -12.99
CA SER A 240 17.91 -20.64 -12.91
C SER A 240 17.46 -20.73 -11.45
N LEU A 241 16.40 -20.02 -11.08
CA LEU A 241 15.78 -20.12 -9.77
C LEU A 241 15.09 -21.48 -9.64
N VAL A 242 15.27 -22.14 -8.50
CA VAL A 242 14.63 -23.44 -8.19
C VAL A 242 13.68 -23.22 -7.01
N VAL A 243 12.39 -23.26 -7.29
CA VAL A 243 11.33 -23.11 -6.30
C VAL A 243 10.86 -24.48 -5.82
N LYS A 244 10.78 -24.67 -4.50
CA LYS A 244 10.17 -25.84 -3.86
C LYS A 244 8.84 -25.45 -3.24
N VAL A 245 7.80 -26.20 -3.56
CA VAL A 245 6.43 -25.99 -3.07
C VAL A 245 5.71 -27.32 -2.92
N GLU A 246 4.81 -27.44 -1.95
CA GLU A 246 3.86 -28.53 -1.91
C GLU A 246 2.62 -28.13 -2.71
N ASP A 247 2.31 -28.84 -3.80
CA ASP A 247 1.03 -28.69 -4.49
C ASP A 247 -0.04 -29.43 -3.68
N THR A 248 -0.79 -28.66 -2.88
CA THR A 248 -1.79 -29.21 -1.95
C THR A 248 -3.02 -29.76 -2.66
N LEU A 249 -3.28 -29.38 -3.91
CA LEU A 249 -4.37 -29.97 -4.71
C LEU A 249 -3.96 -31.31 -5.32
N ALA A 250 -2.71 -31.41 -5.77
CA ALA A 250 -2.17 -32.66 -6.31
C ALA A 250 -1.62 -33.58 -5.21
N GLY A 251 -1.53 -33.13 -3.96
CA GLY A 251 -1.03 -33.90 -2.81
C GLY A 251 0.43 -34.35 -2.96
N ARG A 252 1.28 -33.56 -3.61
CA ARG A 252 2.68 -33.93 -3.89
C ARG A 252 3.62 -32.74 -3.84
N PRO A 253 4.91 -32.96 -3.47
CA PRO A 253 5.92 -31.93 -3.60
C PRO A 253 6.20 -31.63 -5.08
N LEU A 254 6.41 -30.35 -5.37
CA LEU A 254 6.77 -29.83 -6.67
C LEU A 254 8.08 -29.07 -6.59
N LYS A 255 8.98 -29.36 -7.52
CA LYS A 255 10.21 -28.60 -7.76
C LYS A 255 10.14 -28.01 -9.16
N MET A 256 10.30 -26.70 -9.28
CA MET A 256 10.16 -25.97 -10.54
C MET A 256 11.34 -25.04 -10.76
N GLU A 257 11.88 -25.05 -11.99
CA GLU A 257 12.85 -24.05 -12.43
C GLU A 257 12.13 -22.86 -13.03
N LEU A 258 12.55 -21.66 -12.63
CA LEU A 258 12.02 -20.38 -13.08
C LEU A 258 13.17 -19.45 -13.46
N ASP A 259 12.89 -18.49 -14.33
CA ASP A 259 13.83 -17.44 -14.73
C ASP A 259 13.73 -16.23 -13.81
N MET A 260 12.52 -15.91 -13.37
CA MET A 260 12.23 -14.78 -12.50
C MET A 260 11.19 -15.17 -11.43
N LEU A 261 11.33 -14.62 -10.22
CA LEU A 261 10.39 -14.81 -9.12
C LEU A 261 9.95 -13.44 -8.58
N VAL A 262 8.64 -13.22 -8.51
CA VAL A 262 8.04 -12.00 -7.98
C VAL A 262 7.43 -12.28 -6.61
N LEU A 263 7.81 -11.50 -5.61
CA LEU A 263 7.34 -11.60 -4.24
C LEU A 263 6.23 -10.57 -3.99
N MET A 264 5.01 -11.03 -3.72
CA MET A 264 3.88 -10.16 -3.36
C MET A 264 4.02 -9.72 -1.90
N ALA A 265 4.82 -8.67 -1.69
CA ALA A 265 5.09 -8.10 -0.38
C ALA A 265 3.79 -7.60 0.28
N GLY A 266 3.57 -8.00 1.53
CA GLY A 266 2.43 -7.56 2.32
C GLY A 266 2.53 -6.10 2.76
N MET A 267 1.46 -5.60 3.36
CA MET A 267 1.39 -4.25 3.94
C MET A 267 1.67 -4.33 5.44
N GLU A 268 2.52 -3.44 5.94
CA GLU A 268 2.76 -3.22 7.37
C GLU A 268 2.42 -1.77 7.75
N ILE A 269 2.17 -1.52 9.02
CA ILE A 269 2.03 -0.16 9.53
C ILE A 269 3.27 0.67 9.17
N SER A 270 3.07 1.87 8.65
CA SER A 270 4.20 2.74 8.27
C SER A 270 5.02 3.19 9.49
N GLU A 271 6.31 3.43 9.28
CA GLU A 271 7.18 3.99 10.31
C GLU A 271 6.67 5.36 10.80
N GLY A 272 6.05 6.14 9.91
CA GLY A 272 5.38 7.39 10.25
C GLY A 272 4.24 7.19 11.25
N SER A 273 3.39 6.19 11.02
CA SER A 273 2.32 5.82 11.96
C SER A 273 2.86 5.37 13.31
N LYS A 274 3.92 4.56 13.34
CA LYS A 274 4.55 4.10 14.58
C LYS A 274 5.10 5.24 15.41
N LYS A 275 5.82 6.19 14.79
CA LYS A 275 6.37 7.37 15.46
C LYS A 275 5.26 8.26 16.02
N LEU A 276 4.26 8.55 15.19
CA LEU A 276 3.13 9.37 15.59
C LEU A 276 2.31 8.71 16.70
N GLY A 277 2.12 7.38 16.62
CA GLY A 277 1.47 6.59 17.65
C GLY A 277 2.16 6.74 19.01
N LYS A 278 3.48 6.70 19.03
CA LYS A 278 4.27 6.88 20.26
C LYS A 278 4.17 8.31 20.81
N SER A 279 4.28 9.34 19.96
CA SER A 279 4.27 10.75 20.42
C SER A 279 2.90 11.20 20.91
N LEU A 280 1.80 10.74 20.29
CA LEU A 280 0.44 11.09 20.65
C LEU A 280 -0.25 10.06 21.57
N GLY A 281 0.31 8.86 21.76
CA GLY A 281 -0.38 7.79 22.50
C GLY A 281 -1.54 7.16 21.70
N LEU A 282 -1.42 7.09 20.37
CA LEU A 282 -2.40 6.39 19.54
C LEU A 282 -2.28 4.88 19.73
N LYS A 283 -3.42 4.21 19.87
CA LYS A 283 -3.47 2.76 20.05
C LYS A 283 -3.24 2.03 18.73
N THR A 284 -2.68 0.83 18.81
CA THR A 284 -2.57 -0.12 17.70
C THR A 284 -3.46 -1.32 17.94
N GLY A 285 -4.08 -1.84 16.87
CA GLY A 285 -4.92 -3.03 16.91
C GLY A 285 -4.10 -4.34 16.84
N GLU A 286 -4.78 -5.47 16.88
CA GLU A 286 -4.18 -6.80 16.72
C GLU A 286 -3.50 -6.98 15.36
N ASN A 287 -4.00 -6.30 14.33
CA ASN A 287 -3.40 -6.23 13.00
C ASN A 287 -2.16 -5.31 12.94
N ARG A 288 -1.72 -4.76 14.08
CA ARG A 288 -0.59 -3.83 14.24
C ARG A 288 -0.76 -2.46 13.57
N PHE A 289 -1.86 -2.19 12.87
CA PHE A 289 -2.20 -0.86 12.35
C PHE A 289 -2.79 0.02 13.45
N LEU A 290 -2.96 1.32 13.19
CA LEU A 290 -3.61 2.23 14.14
C LEU A 290 -5.06 1.77 14.38
N GLN A 291 -5.43 1.70 15.66
CA GLN A 291 -6.73 1.21 16.08
C GLN A 291 -7.77 2.32 16.05
N SER A 292 -8.82 2.12 15.27
CA SER A 292 -10.02 2.95 15.29
C SER A 292 -10.74 2.85 16.63
N ARG A 293 -11.47 3.91 17.00
CA ARG A 293 -12.27 3.96 18.24
C ARG A 293 -13.33 2.86 18.25
N ASP A 294 -13.96 2.65 17.11
CA ASP A 294 -14.91 1.58 16.86
C ASP A 294 -14.82 1.14 15.38
N ASN A 295 -14.88 -0.18 15.15
CA ASN A 295 -14.70 -0.72 13.81
C ASN A 295 -15.92 -0.55 12.90
N HIS A 296 -17.11 -0.29 13.44
CA HIS A 296 -18.36 -0.19 12.70
C HIS A 296 -18.77 1.25 12.43
N PHE A 297 -18.81 2.08 13.46
CA PHE A 297 -19.31 3.45 13.36
C PHE A 297 -18.31 4.53 13.78
N GLY A 298 -17.08 4.17 14.09
CA GLY A 298 -15.99 5.07 14.48
C GLY A 298 -14.68 4.77 13.77
N SER A 299 -14.72 4.23 12.53
CA SER A 299 -13.54 3.77 11.79
C SER A 299 -12.52 4.88 11.52
N ASN A 300 -12.97 6.13 11.42
CA ASN A 300 -12.13 7.30 11.21
C ASN A 300 -11.71 8.01 12.52
N LEU A 301 -12.24 7.58 13.67
CA LEU A 301 -11.97 8.21 14.95
C LEU A 301 -10.81 7.50 15.66
N SER A 302 -9.87 8.30 16.20
CA SER A 302 -8.83 7.77 17.08
C SER A 302 -9.29 7.72 18.54
N ASN A 303 -8.44 7.23 19.41
CA ASN A 303 -8.64 7.31 20.86
C ASN A 303 -8.39 8.74 21.44
N ILE A 304 -8.06 9.72 20.60
CA ILE A 304 -7.77 11.10 21.00
C ILE A 304 -8.69 12.04 20.24
N ASP A 305 -9.47 12.84 20.97
CA ASP A 305 -10.38 13.82 20.38
C ASP A 305 -9.63 14.85 19.56
N GLY A 306 -10.10 15.07 18.32
CA GLY A 306 -9.49 15.95 17.34
C GLY A 306 -8.42 15.27 16.47
N VAL A 307 -8.15 13.95 16.65
CA VAL A 307 -7.27 13.15 15.79
C VAL A 307 -8.11 12.14 15.03
N PHE A 308 -8.01 12.17 13.71
CA PHE A 308 -8.79 11.36 12.77
C PHE A 308 -7.88 10.51 11.90
N TYR A 309 -8.39 9.40 11.40
CA TYR A 309 -7.68 8.48 10.50
C TYR A 309 -8.24 8.53 9.09
N ALA A 310 -7.35 8.54 8.09
CA ALA A 310 -7.70 8.43 6.68
C ALA A 310 -6.83 7.41 5.94
N GLY A 311 -7.48 6.45 5.27
CA GLY A 311 -6.83 5.46 4.44
C GLY A 311 -6.12 4.35 5.22
N THR A 312 -5.07 3.81 4.63
CA THR A 312 -4.41 2.55 5.00
C THR A 312 -3.60 2.58 6.30
N CYS A 313 -3.57 3.67 7.03
CA CYS A 313 -2.96 3.73 8.35
C CYS A 313 -3.70 2.86 9.40
N THR A 314 -4.96 2.49 9.15
CA THR A 314 -5.79 1.64 10.03
C THR A 314 -5.91 0.18 9.57
N ALA A 315 -5.84 -0.07 8.27
CA ALA A 315 -5.91 -1.41 7.69
C ALA A 315 -5.52 -1.39 6.21
N PRO A 316 -5.18 -2.54 5.59
CA PRO A 316 -5.02 -2.66 4.15
C PRO A 316 -6.30 -2.29 3.38
N MET A 317 -6.18 -1.36 2.42
CA MET A 317 -7.26 -0.85 1.58
C MET A 317 -6.77 -0.64 0.14
N ASN A 318 -7.64 -0.87 -0.84
CA ASN A 318 -7.39 -0.46 -2.22
C ASN A 318 -7.58 1.06 -2.40
N ILE A 319 -7.32 1.57 -3.61
CA ILE A 319 -7.42 3.02 -3.90
C ILE A 319 -8.84 3.55 -3.68
N THR A 320 -9.87 2.83 -4.16
CA THR A 320 -11.28 3.23 -4.02
C THR A 320 -11.71 3.28 -2.56
N GLU A 321 -11.34 2.25 -1.79
CA GLU A 321 -11.61 2.20 -0.34
C GLU A 321 -10.87 3.32 0.39
N THR A 322 -9.60 3.58 0.02
CA THR A 322 -8.79 4.64 0.59
C THR A 322 -9.41 6.02 0.37
N ILE A 323 -9.90 6.30 -0.84
CA ILE A 323 -10.60 7.55 -1.17
C ILE A 323 -11.92 7.66 -0.38
N SER A 324 -12.70 6.59 -0.30
CA SER A 324 -13.97 6.56 0.45
C SER A 324 -13.73 6.79 1.94
N HIS A 325 -12.73 6.13 2.51
CA HIS A 325 -12.35 6.30 3.92
C HIS A 325 -11.85 7.72 4.22
N ALA A 326 -11.11 8.34 3.29
CA ALA A 326 -10.69 9.74 3.42
C ALA A 326 -11.89 10.70 3.41
N ARG A 327 -12.88 10.47 2.55
CA ARG A 327 -14.12 11.28 2.52
C ARG A 327 -14.93 11.15 3.81
N ALA A 328 -15.03 9.95 4.36
CA ALA A 328 -15.67 9.73 5.66
C ALA A 328 -14.93 10.48 6.77
N ALA A 329 -13.58 10.43 6.79
CA ALA A 329 -12.78 11.21 7.74
C ALA A 329 -13.06 12.72 7.66
N VAL A 330 -13.24 13.25 6.44
CA VAL A 330 -13.58 14.68 6.25
C VAL A 330 -14.89 15.03 6.92
N SER A 331 -15.93 14.20 6.83
CA SER A 331 -17.22 14.42 7.50
C SER A 331 -17.04 14.52 9.02
N GLU A 332 -16.30 13.59 9.64
CA GLU A 332 -15.99 13.59 11.06
C GLU A 332 -15.22 14.84 11.51
N VAL A 333 -14.23 15.25 10.70
CA VAL A 333 -13.45 16.49 10.95
C VAL A 333 -14.34 17.72 10.91
N MET A 334 -15.22 17.81 9.90
CA MET A 334 -16.12 18.97 9.74
C MET A 334 -17.09 19.09 10.92
N ASP A 335 -17.65 17.99 11.39
CA ASP A 335 -18.58 17.99 12.53
C ASP A 335 -17.85 18.37 13.83
N TYR A 336 -16.66 17.82 14.06
CA TYR A 336 -15.81 18.19 15.19
C TYR A 336 -15.48 19.70 15.21
N LEU A 337 -15.14 20.28 14.06
CA LEU A 337 -14.78 21.71 13.97
C LEU A 337 -15.97 22.63 14.14
N LYS A 338 -17.19 22.23 13.74
CA LYS A 338 -18.43 23.03 14.00
C LYS A 338 -18.73 23.12 15.49
N ASP A 339 -18.58 21.99 16.23
CA ASP A 339 -18.85 21.94 17.66
C ASP A 339 -17.74 22.60 18.49
N GLY A 340 -16.48 22.49 18.07
CA GLY A 340 -15.32 23.06 18.75
C GLY A 340 -15.13 24.57 18.58
N ARG A 341 -15.82 25.20 17.61
CA ARG A 341 -15.83 26.66 17.39
C ARG A 341 -16.92 27.40 18.20
N LYS A 342 -17.83 26.65 18.84
CA LYS A 342 -18.76 27.17 19.82
C LYS A 342 -18.11 27.13 21.22
#